data_94f2258e68dac8ff50efac98b58b8e92
#
_entry.id   94f2258e68dac8ff50efac98b58b8e92
#
_cell.length_a   1.000
_cell.length_b   1.000
_cell.length_c   1.000
_cell.angle_alpha   90.00
_cell.angle_beta   90.00
_cell.angle_gamma   90.00
#
_symmetry.space_group_name_H-M   'P 1'
#
loop_
_entity.id
_entity.type
_entity.pdbx_description
1 polymer ?
#
loop_
_entity_poly.entity_id
_entity_poly.type
_entity_poly.pdbx_seq_one_letter_code
_entity_poly.pdbx_strand_id
1 'polypeptide(L)'
;MMLEHKKIQNLSDFFTELGKRREKGVYFYRINDYSEEIGKFLYDYYDAARKCGVIIEGKIPNPTEGNLAYYYEMMGNDFQLGMGFIMCSLKKWLPRMNRSQNENVAASIYDSLEELRRSGKTENMLRNAYIKFMCWLYYKFERIVNQLGQERLPKILYVGSVSNYELLLLGVLSNAGCDVVLV
;
A
#
# COMPACT_ATOMS: atom_id res chain seq x y z
N MET A 1 15.43 0.41 -2.93
CA MET A 1 15.11 1.68 -3.62
C MET A 1 13.61 1.68 -3.93
N MET A 2 12.88 2.69 -3.47
CA MET A 2 11.46 2.84 -3.79
C MET A 2 11.26 3.02 -5.29
N LEU A 3 10.16 2.49 -5.81
CA LEU A 3 9.80 2.64 -7.22
C LEU A 3 9.03 3.95 -7.43
N GLU A 4 9.32 4.60 -8.54
CA GLU A 4 8.63 5.83 -8.92
C GLU A 4 7.31 5.54 -9.61
N HIS A 5 6.32 6.40 -9.38
CA HIS A 5 5.08 6.40 -10.15
C HIS A 5 5.35 6.86 -11.58
N LYS A 6 4.91 6.06 -12.54
CA LYS A 6 5.05 6.38 -13.97
C LYS A 6 3.70 6.71 -14.58
N LYS A 7 3.73 7.57 -15.61
CA LYS A 7 2.54 7.91 -16.36
C LYS A 7 2.08 6.70 -17.18
N ILE A 8 0.80 6.37 -17.08
CA ILE A 8 0.19 5.29 -17.82
C ILE A 8 0.08 5.74 -19.30
N GLN A 9 0.71 4.98 -20.19
CA GLN A 9 0.62 5.19 -21.64
C GLN A 9 -0.29 4.14 -22.28
N ASN A 10 -0.31 2.94 -21.73
CA ASN A 10 -1.15 1.84 -22.21
C ASN A 10 -1.60 0.99 -21.02
N LEU A 11 -2.88 0.66 -20.96
CA LEU A 11 -3.46 -0.16 -19.88
C LEU A 11 -2.87 -1.58 -19.83
N SER A 12 -2.38 -2.11 -20.96
CA SER A 12 -1.70 -3.40 -21.00
C SER A 12 -0.40 -3.44 -20.20
N ASP A 13 0.21 -2.29 -19.93
CA ASP A 13 1.46 -2.21 -19.17
C ASP A 13 1.30 -2.67 -17.71
N PHE A 14 0.09 -2.62 -17.16
CA PHE A 14 -0.21 -3.19 -15.85
C PHE A 14 0.03 -4.70 -15.76
N PHE A 15 -0.06 -5.41 -16.87
CA PHE A 15 0.12 -6.87 -16.93
C PHE A 15 1.55 -7.28 -17.31
N THR A 16 2.41 -6.31 -17.51
CA THR A 16 3.81 -6.51 -17.92
C THR A 16 4.72 -6.58 -16.70
N GLU A 17 5.66 -7.52 -16.69
CA GLU A 17 6.71 -7.62 -15.67
C GLU A 17 7.53 -6.34 -15.59
N LEU A 18 8.00 -5.99 -14.39
CA LEU A 18 8.67 -4.73 -14.09
C LEU A 18 9.85 -4.44 -15.04
N GLY A 19 10.70 -5.44 -15.31
CA GLY A 19 11.86 -5.29 -16.18
C GLY A 19 11.52 -5.14 -17.66
N LYS A 20 10.30 -5.47 -18.07
CA LYS A 20 9.81 -5.36 -19.46
C LYS A 20 8.95 -4.13 -19.71
N ARG A 21 8.65 -3.34 -18.67
CA ARG A 21 7.93 -2.08 -18.82
C ARG A 21 8.78 -1.06 -19.56
N ARG A 22 8.16 -0.20 -20.35
CA ARG A 22 8.85 0.90 -21.06
C ARG A 22 9.64 1.79 -20.11
N GLU A 23 9.03 2.08 -18.97
CA GLU A 23 9.67 2.78 -17.87
C GLU A 23 9.58 1.91 -16.60
N LYS A 24 10.72 1.66 -15.99
CA LYS A 24 10.77 0.88 -14.75
C LYS A 24 10.12 1.64 -13.61
N GLY A 25 8.94 1.23 -13.20
CA GLY A 25 8.16 1.90 -12.15
C GLY A 25 6.80 1.26 -11.93
N VAL A 26 6.02 1.89 -11.08
CA VAL A 26 4.68 1.45 -10.67
C VAL A 26 3.61 2.37 -11.22
N TYR A 27 2.40 1.85 -11.30
CA TYR A 27 1.23 2.63 -11.72
C TYR A 27 0.25 2.80 -10.56
N PHE A 28 -0.25 4.02 -10.43
CA PHE A 28 -1.34 4.37 -9.54
C PHE A 28 -2.44 5.03 -10.37
N TYR A 29 -3.53 4.30 -10.61
CA TYR A 29 -4.56 4.72 -11.55
C TYR A 29 -5.91 4.89 -10.86
N ARG A 30 -6.45 6.09 -10.91
CA ARG A 30 -7.82 6.40 -10.50
C ARG A 30 -8.70 6.48 -11.72
N ILE A 31 -9.72 5.62 -11.78
CA ILE A 31 -10.69 5.60 -12.88
C ILE A 31 -11.89 6.45 -12.47
N ASN A 32 -12.15 7.49 -13.26
CA ASN A 32 -13.27 8.40 -13.04
C ASN A 32 -14.38 8.26 -14.08
N ASP A 33 -14.07 7.67 -15.23
CA ASP A 33 -14.98 7.49 -16.34
C ASP A 33 -15.01 6.04 -16.80
N TYR A 34 -16.11 5.65 -17.43
CA TYR A 34 -16.28 4.31 -17.98
C TYR A 34 -16.22 4.30 -19.51
N SER A 35 -15.57 3.28 -20.06
CA SER A 35 -15.63 2.91 -21.47
C SER A 35 -15.56 1.38 -21.57
N GLU A 36 -15.86 0.81 -22.76
CA GLU A 36 -15.72 -0.63 -22.98
C GLU A 36 -14.29 -1.11 -22.76
N GLU A 37 -13.31 -0.32 -23.16
CA GLU A 37 -11.88 -0.60 -22.94
C GLU A 37 -11.56 -0.65 -21.44
N ILE A 38 -12.04 0.34 -20.66
CA ILE A 38 -11.88 0.37 -19.21
C ILE A 38 -12.61 -0.81 -18.55
N GLY A 39 -13.80 -1.15 -19.00
CA GLY A 39 -14.55 -2.30 -18.49
C GLY A 39 -13.79 -3.61 -18.70
N LYS A 40 -13.21 -3.83 -19.88
CA LYS A 40 -12.35 -4.98 -20.16
C LYS A 40 -11.08 -4.98 -19.30
N PHE A 41 -10.43 -3.85 -19.21
CA PHE A 41 -9.25 -3.69 -18.34
C PHE A 41 -9.56 -4.04 -16.89
N LEU A 42 -10.67 -3.54 -16.34
CA LEU A 42 -11.08 -3.83 -14.96
C LEU A 42 -11.35 -5.31 -14.73
N TYR A 43 -11.99 -5.99 -15.69
CA TYR A 43 -12.21 -7.44 -15.62
C TYR A 43 -10.86 -8.19 -15.53
N ASP A 44 -9.92 -7.88 -16.42
CA ASP A 44 -8.60 -8.51 -16.45
C ASP A 44 -7.80 -8.15 -15.18
N TYR A 45 -7.89 -6.90 -14.73
CA TYR A 45 -7.20 -6.45 -13.52
C TYR A 45 -7.76 -7.09 -12.25
N TYR A 46 -9.09 -7.25 -12.16
CA TYR A 46 -9.74 -7.98 -11.07
C TYR A 46 -9.21 -9.42 -10.99
N ASP A 47 -9.16 -10.12 -12.10
CA ASP A 47 -8.64 -11.51 -12.14
C ASP A 47 -7.16 -11.56 -11.72
N ALA A 48 -6.34 -10.62 -12.19
CA ALA A 48 -4.95 -10.49 -11.78
C ALA A 48 -4.80 -10.19 -10.29
N ALA A 49 -5.57 -9.24 -9.74
CA ALA A 49 -5.54 -8.88 -8.32
C ALA A 49 -6.02 -10.05 -7.44
N ARG A 50 -6.99 -10.82 -7.89
CA ARG A 50 -7.43 -12.04 -7.21
C ARG A 50 -6.32 -13.09 -7.08
N LYS A 51 -5.50 -13.23 -8.12
CA LYS A 51 -4.41 -14.22 -8.18
C LYS A 51 -3.14 -13.77 -7.45
N CYS A 52 -2.73 -12.51 -7.64
CA CYS A 52 -1.46 -11.99 -7.15
C CYS A 52 -1.58 -10.62 -6.46
N GLY A 53 -2.66 -10.38 -5.74
CA GLY A 53 -2.89 -9.08 -5.15
C GLY A 53 -3.96 -9.10 -4.06
N VAL A 54 -4.59 -7.94 -3.89
CA VAL A 54 -5.67 -7.69 -2.91
C VAL A 54 -6.79 -6.92 -3.58
N ILE A 55 -8.02 -7.32 -3.30
CA ILE A 55 -9.23 -6.62 -3.71
C ILE A 55 -9.89 -6.06 -2.46
N ILE A 56 -10.23 -4.77 -2.49
CA ILE A 56 -10.93 -4.06 -1.44
C ILE A 56 -12.24 -3.55 -2.03
N GLU A 57 -13.35 -3.95 -1.43
CA GLU A 57 -14.68 -3.51 -1.81
C GLU A 57 -15.27 -2.70 -0.64
N GLY A 58 -15.65 -1.46 -0.94
CA GLY A 58 -16.20 -0.52 0.02
C GLY A 58 -15.15 0.24 0.82
N LYS A 59 -14.57 -0.35 1.84
CA LYS A 59 -13.52 0.25 2.68
C LYS A 59 -12.64 -0.82 3.34
N ILE A 60 -11.48 -0.42 3.83
CA ILE A 60 -10.72 -1.26 4.75
C ILE A 60 -11.35 -1.10 6.15
N PRO A 61 -11.75 -2.19 6.82
CA PRO A 61 -12.31 -2.11 8.18
C PRO A 61 -11.39 -1.36 9.14
N ASN A 62 -11.96 -0.60 10.06
CA ASN A 62 -11.15 0.05 11.09
C ASN A 62 -10.37 -0.98 11.90
N PRO A 63 -9.16 -0.64 12.42
CA PRO A 63 -8.37 -1.54 13.25
C PRO A 63 -9.13 -2.10 14.45
N THR A 64 -10.04 -1.33 15.03
CA THR A 64 -10.91 -1.75 16.15
C THR A 64 -11.98 -2.77 15.77
N GLU A 65 -12.27 -2.93 14.49
CA GLU A 65 -13.25 -3.90 13.96
C GLU A 65 -12.59 -5.24 13.58
N GLY A 66 -11.26 -5.30 13.57
CA GLY A 66 -10.48 -6.45 13.14
C GLY A 66 -9.87 -7.24 14.30
N ASN A 67 -8.59 -7.56 14.20
CA ASN A 67 -7.84 -8.26 15.25
C ASN A 67 -7.52 -7.33 16.41
N LEU A 68 -8.38 -7.30 17.41
CA LEU A 68 -8.27 -6.42 18.59
C LEU A 68 -6.98 -6.65 19.38
N ALA A 69 -6.50 -7.88 19.50
CA ALA A 69 -5.26 -8.18 20.22
C ALA A 69 -4.07 -7.46 19.60
N TYR A 70 -3.94 -7.52 18.28
CA TYR A 70 -2.90 -6.81 17.54
C TYR A 70 -3.04 -5.28 17.65
N TYR A 71 -4.27 -4.78 17.54
CA TYR A 71 -4.56 -3.36 17.71
C TYR A 71 -4.14 -2.86 19.10
N TYR A 72 -4.49 -3.56 20.16
CA TYR A 72 -4.11 -3.19 21.53
C TYR A 72 -2.60 -3.26 21.75
N GLU A 73 -1.92 -4.21 21.15
CA GLU A 73 -0.47 -4.27 21.23
C GLU A 73 0.19 -3.08 20.53
N MET A 74 -0.31 -2.70 19.35
CA MET A 74 0.15 -1.49 18.63
C MET A 74 -0.13 -0.23 19.45
N MET A 75 -1.27 -0.13 20.10
CA MET A 75 -1.63 0.99 20.97
C MET A 75 -0.73 1.10 22.20
N GLY A 76 -0.25 -0.02 22.74
CA GLY A 76 0.63 -0.08 23.88
C GLY A 76 2.10 0.25 23.59
N ASN A 77 2.50 0.28 22.35
CA ASN A 77 3.87 0.59 21.97
C ASN A 77 4.15 2.10 22.01
N ASP A 78 5.32 2.47 22.52
CA ASP A 78 5.81 3.83 22.46
C ASP A 78 6.12 4.22 21.00
N PHE A 79 5.31 5.10 20.45
CA PHE A 79 5.52 5.58 19.09
C PHE A 79 6.64 6.60 19.03
N GLN A 80 7.58 6.40 18.10
CA GLN A 80 8.61 7.35 17.73
C GLN A 80 8.65 7.49 16.22
N LEU A 81 8.58 8.73 15.73
CA LEU A 81 8.71 8.99 14.30
C LEU A 81 10.18 8.87 13.88
N GLY A 82 10.56 7.69 13.43
CA GLY A 82 11.90 7.40 12.97
C GLY A 82 11.98 6.09 12.19
N MET A 83 12.93 6.05 11.25
CA MET A 83 13.14 4.87 10.38
C MET A 83 13.41 3.60 11.18
N GLY A 84 14.29 3.68 12.18
CA GLY A 84 14.65 2.52 13.01
C GLY A 84 13.46 1.92 13.74
N PHE A 85 12.61 2.74 14.31
CA PHE A 85 11.39 2.32 15.00
C PHE A 85 10.44 1.59 14.03
N ILE A 86 10.18 2.18 12.87
CA ILE A 86 9.27 1.61 11.86
C ILE A 86 9.83 0.30 11.31
N MET A 87 11.13 0.24 10.98
CA MET A 87 11.79 -0.97 10.48
C MET A 87 11.72 -2.12 11.49
N CYS A 88 11.95 -1.84 12.78
CA CYS A 88 11.85 -2.85 13.84
C CYS A 88 10.42 -3.38 13.98
N SER A 89 9.42 -2.52 13.95
CA SER A 89 8.01 -2.91 14.00
C SER A 89 7.60 -3.76 12.80
N LEU A 90 8.00 -3.37 11.60
CA LEU A 90 7.74 -4.14 10.38
C LEU A 90 8.42 -5.51 10.42
N LYS A 91 9.66 -5.59 10.88
CA LYS A 91 10.37 -6.87 11.04
C LYS A 91 9.68 -7.80 12.02
N LYS A 92 9.16 -7.27 13.12
CA LYS A 92 8.44 -8.03 14.14
C LYS A 92 7.12 -8.58 13.61
N TRP A 93 6.32 -7.74 12.96
CA TRP A 93 4.93 -8.06 12.62
C TRP A 93 4.72 -8.58 11.21
N LEU A 94 5.62 -8.24 10.30
CA LEU A 94 5.60 -8.66 8.89
C LEU A 94 6.95 -9.28 8.50
N PRO A 95 7.34 -10.39 9.15
CA PRO A 95 8.68 -10.98 8.99
C PRO A 95 8.93 -11.59 7.61
N ARG A 96 7.90 -11.73 6.76
CA ARG A 96 8.04 -12.28 5.41
C ARG A 96 8.73 -11.34 4.43
N MET A 97 8.77 -10.04 4.73
CA MET A 97 9.52 -9.09 3.92
C MET A 97 11.02 -9.34 4.02
N ASN A 98 11.72 -9.26 2.89
CA ASN A 98 13.17 -9.18 2.91
C ASN A 98 13.63 -7.78 3.36
N ARG A 99 14.94 -7.60 3.54
CA ARG A 99 15.48 -6.33 4.01
C ARG A 99 15.11 -5.16 3.13
N SER A 100 15.23 -5.31 1.81
CA SER A 100 14.91 -4.24 0.85
C SER A 100 13.42 -3.86 0.90
N GLN A 101 12.52 -4.84 0.99
CA GLN A 101 11.09 -4.59 1.14
C GLN A 101 10.78 -3.87 2.45
N ASN A 102 11.35 -4.31 3.56
CA ASN A 102 11.21 -3.66 4.86
C ASN A 102 11.68 -2.20 4.80
N GLU A 103 12.87 -1.94 4.29
CA GLU A 103 13.44 -0.59 4.16
C GLU A 103 12.55 0.31 3.27
N ASN A 104 12.05 -0.20 2.15
CA ASN A 104 11.19 0.57 1.24
C ASN A 104 9.82 0.90 1.86
N VAL A 105 9.19 -0.06 2.51
CA VAL A 105 7.92 0.18 3.21
C VAL A 105 8.13 1.16 4.36
N ALA A 106 9.17 0.96 5.17
CA ALA A 106 9.49 1.85 6.29
C ALA A 106 9.77 3.29 5.83
N ALA A 107 10.56 3.45 4.78
CA ALA A 107 10.86 4.78 4.22
C ALA A 107 9.58 5.47 3.72
N SER A 108 8.71 4.75 3.03
CA SER A 108 7.47 5.30 2.52
C SER A 108 6.48 5.67 3.64
N ILE A 109 6.38 4.86 4.70
CA ILE A 109 5.61 5.20 5.91
C ILE A 109 6.19 6.44 6.56
N TYR A 110 7.49 6.49 6.76
CA TYR A 110 8.19 7.63 7.36
C TYR A 110 7.91 8.92 6.58
N ASP A 111 8.06 8.90 5.25
CA ASP A 111 7.82 10.06 4.39
C ASP A 111 6.37 10.54 4.48
N SER A 112 5.40 9.61 4.49
CA SER A 112 3.97 9.93 4.64
C SER A 112 3.67 10.58 5.99
N LEU A 113 4.26 10.08 7.08
CA LEU A 113 4.07 10.65 8.42
C LEU A 113 4.77 12.00 8.56
N GLU A 114 5.97 12.17 7.98
CA GLU A 114 6.66 13.46 7.93
C GLU A 114 5.86 14.51 7.16
N GLU A 115 5.24 14.14 6.06
CA GLU A 115 4.35 15.04 5.31
C GLU A 115 3.15 15.48 6.14
N LEU A 116 2.52 14.55 6.87
CA LEU A 116 1.44 14.87 7.81
C LEU A 116 1.92 15.83 8.91
N ARG A 117 3.11 15.60 9.46
CA ARG A 117 3.71 16.48 10.46
C ARG A 117 3.93 17.89 9.91
N ARG A 118 4.50 18.01 8.73
CA ARG A 118 4.73 19.30 8.04
C ARG A 118 3.42 20.03 7.72
N SER A 119 2.34 19.30 7.52
CA SER A 119 1.00 19.87 7.30
C SER A 119 0.30 20.33 8.60
N GLY A 120 0.98 20.24 9.74
CA GLY A 120 0.50 20.71 11.05
C GLY A 120 -0.26 19.66 11.87
N LYS A 121 -0.18 18.37 11.52
CA LYS A 121 -0.78 17.30 12.34
C LYS A 121 -0.01 17.10 13.64
N THR A 122 -0.73 16.86 14.73
CA THR A 122 -0.17 16.62 16.06
C THR A 122 0.51 15.26 16.16
N GLU A 123 1.40 15.08 17.13
CA GLU A 123 2.03 13.79 17.43
C GLU A 123 0.99 12.67 17.65
N ASN A 124 -0.12 13.00 18.29
CA ASN A 124 -1.20 12.03 18.52
C ASN A 124 -1.88 11.58 17.21
N MET A 125 -2.05 12.52 16.26
CA MET A 125 -2.57 12.21 14.92
C MET A 125 -1.58 11.35 14.12
N LEU A 126 -0.28 11.62 14.21
CA LEU A 126 0.76 10.81 13.58
C LEU A 126 0.78 9.39 14.13
N ARG A 127 0.71 9.25 15.45
CA ARG A 127 0.61 7.95 16.13
C ARG A 127 -0.62 7.17 15.64
N ASN A 128 -1.78 7.82 15.56
CA ASN A 128 -3.00 7.19 15.08
C ASN A 128 -2.89 6.74 13.61
N ALA A 129 -2.28 7.56 12.75
CA ALA A 129 -2.00 7.18 11.37
C ALA A 129 -1.06 5.97 11.28
N TYR A 130 0.02 5.98 12.04
CA TYR A 130 0.97 4.86 12.14
C TYR A 130 0.28 3.56 12.57
N ILE A 131 -0.54 3.61 13.62
CA ILE A 131 -1.28 2.45 14.11
C ILE A 131 -2.21 1.89 13.05
N LYS A 132 -2.94 2.75 12.34
CA LYS A 132 -3.80 2.35 11.22
C LYS A 132 -2.98 1.67 10.11
N PHE A 133 -1.87 2.25 9.70
CA PHE A 133 -1.01 1.68 8.67
C PHE A 133 -0.50 0.30 9.06
N MET A 134 0.02 0.14 10.26
CA MET A 134 0.54 -1.13 10.76
C MET A 134 -0.56 -2.20 10.87
N CYS A 135 -1.73 -1.84 11.38
CA CYS A 135 -2.85 -2.76 11.49
C CYS A 135 -3.37 -3.18 10.11
N TRP A 136 -3.57 -2.24 9.20
CA TRP A 136 -4.04 -2.55 7.86
C TRP A 136 -3.04 -3.38 7.04
N LEU A 137 -1.74 -3.09 7.16
CA LEU A 137 -0.70 -3.92 6.56
C LEU A 137 -0.78 -5.36 7.05
N TYR A 138 -0.98 -5.56 8.34
CA TYR A 138 -1.09 -6.87 8.95
C TYR A 138 -2.38 -7.61 8.56
N TYR A 139 -3.55 -6.94 8.63
CA TYR A 139 -4.83 -7.61 8.36
C TYR A 139 -5.10 -7.84 6.88
N LYS A 140 -4.76 -6.89 6.05
CA LYS A 140 -5.21 -6.85 4.66
C LYS A 140 -4.13 -7.15 3.64
N PHE A 141 -2.90 -6.74 3.91
CA PHE A 141 -1.82 -6.77 2.93
C PHE A 141 -0.69 -7.74 3.27
N GLU A 142 -0.72 -8.43 4.39
CA GLU A 142 0.31 -9.39 4.81
C GLU A 142 0.61 -10.43 3.71
N ARG A 143 -0.39 -10.83 2.97
CA ARG A 143 -0.28 -11.80 1.88
C ARG A 143 0.66 -11.35 0.76
N ILE A 144 0.76 -10.05 0.50
CA ILE A 144 1.50 -9.52 -0.65
C ILE A 144 2.81 -8.80 -0.28
N VAL A 145 3.10 -8.58 1.00
CA VAL A 145 4.26 -7.77 1.41
C VAL A 145 5.59 -8.36 0.97
N ASN A 146 5.71 -9.67 0.87
CA ASN A 146 6.91 -10.35 0.38
C ASN A 146 7.04 -10.38 -1.16
N GLN A 147 6.06 -9.84 -1.88
CA GLN A 147 6.05 -9.73 -3.34
C GLN A 147 6.30 -8.29 -3.82
N LEU A 148 6.34 -7.33 -2.89
CA LEU A 148 6.56 -5.93 -3.23
C LEU A 148 7.91 -5.74 -3.95
N GLY A 149 7.89 -5.01 -5.05
CA GLY A 149 9.08 -4.67 -5.82
C GLY A 149 9.72 -5.81 -6.62
N GLN A 150 9.11 -6.99 -6.68
CA GLN A 150 9.56 -8.10 -7.51
C GLN A 150 9.16 -7.89 -8.99
N GLU A 151 9.69 -8.71 -9.90
CA GLU A 151 9.40 -8.61 -11.34
C GLU A 151 7.90 -8.68 -11.65
N ARG A 152 7.17 -9.55 -10.96
CA ARG A 152 5.71 -9.59 -11.02
C ARG A 152 5.14 -8.80 -9.84
N LEU A 153 4.85 -7.53 -10.09
CA LEU A 153 4.30 -6.65 -9.06
C LEU A 153 2.91 -7.11 -8.59
N PRO A 154 2.66 -7.16 -7.28
CA PRO A 154 1.32 -7.39 -6.76
C PRO A 154 0.39 -6.26 -7.15
N LYS A 155 -0.91 -6.55 -7.21
CA LYS A 155 -1.95 -5.64 -7.68
C LYS A 155 -2.98 -5.38 -6.61
N ILE A 156 -3.31 -4.11 -6.39
CA ILE A 156 -4.40 -3.71 -5.52
C ILE A 156 -5.52 -3.13 -6.38
N LEU A 157 -6.71 -3.69 -6.24
CA LEU A 157 -7.94 -3.12 -6.76
C LEU A 157 -8.78 -2.61 -5.60
N TYR A 158 -9.05 -1.32 -5.57
CA TYR A 158 -9.91 -0.69 -4.57
C TYR A 158 -11.18 -0.17 -5.26
N VAL A 159 -12.33 -0.69 -4.86
CA VAL A 159 -13.64 -0.30 -5.39
C VAL A 159 -14.44 0.37 -4.29
N GLY A 160 -14.67 1.68 -4.40
CA GLY A 160 -15.45 2.45 -3.44
C GLY A 160 -14.81 3.76 -2.99
N SER A 161 -15.39 4.38 -1.97
CA SER A 161 -14.89 5.64 -1.41
C SER A 161 -13.67 5.40 -0.54
N VAL A 162 -12.52 5.89 -0.97
CA VAL A 162 -11.27 5.80 -0.23
C VAL A 162 -11.11 6.97 0.73
N SER A 163 -10.79 6.70 2.00
CA SER A 163 -10.45 7.72 2.98
C SER A 163 -9.02 8.23 2.78
N ASN A 164 -8.70 9.39 3.37
CA ASN A 164 -7.36 9.96 3.28
C ASN A 164 -6.27 9.02 3.80
N TYR A 165 -6.48 8.35 4.91
CA TYR A 165 -5.49 7.41 5.47
C TYR A 165 -5.34 6.14 4.64
N GLU A 166 -6.44 5.62 4.08
CA GLU A 166 -6.38 4.52 3.12
C GLU A 166 -5.60 4.91 1.87
N LEU A 167 -5.86 6.11 1.34
CA LEU A 167 -5.14 6.64 0.17
C LEU A 167 -3.64 6.76 0.44
N LEU A 168 -3.24 7.26 1.62
CA LEU A 168 -1.85 7.33 2.03
C LEU A 168 -1.20 5.95 2.11
N LEU A 169 -1.89 4.97 2.68
CA LEU A 169 -1.37 3.59 2.75
C LEU A 169 -1.24 2.94 1.37
N LEU A 170 -2.21 3.17 0.47
CA LEU A 170 -2.10 2.71 -0.91
C LEU A 170 -0.90 3.34 -1.62
N GLY A 171 -0.61 4.62 -1.35
CA GLY A 171 0.60 5.30 -1.82
C GLY A 171 1.88 4.66 -1.27
N VAL A 172 1.91 4.32 0.02
CA VAL A 172 3.02 3.61 0.66
C VAL A 172 3.29 2.27 -0.04
N LEU A 173 2.26 1.47 -0.25
CA LEU A 173 2.38 0.17 -0.92
C LEU A 173 2.81 0.31 -2.38
N SER A 174 2.29 1.31 -3.08
CA SER A 174 2.67 1.59 -4.45
C SER A 174 4.15 1.96 -4.56
N ASN A 175 4.65 2.89 -3.74
CA ASN A 175 6.06 3.27 -3.70
C ASN A 175 6.97 2.09 -3.32
N ALA A 176 6.49 1.18 -2.50
CA ALA A 176 7.21 -0.05 -2.12
C ALA A 176 7.23 -1.12 -3.23
N GLY A 177 6.43 -0.96 -4.27
CA GLY A 177 6.44 -1.84 -5.44
C GLY A 177 5.16 -2.64 -5.67
N CYS A 178 4.03 -1.92 -5.77
CA CYS A 178 2.71 -2.49 -6.03
C CYS A 178 1.96 -1.59 -7.02
N ASP A 179 1.25 -2.17 -7.98
CA ASP A 179 0.31 -1.41 -8.82
C ASP A 179 -1.02 -1.24 -8.11
N VAL A 180 -1.62 -0.06 -8.24
CA VAL A 180 -2.89 0.28 -7.60
C VAL A 180 -3.88 0.82 -8.62
N VAL A 181 -5.10 0.30 -8.59
CA VAL A 181 -6.24 0.82 -9.35
C VAL A 181 -7.37 1.15 -8.37
N LEU A 182 -7.88 2.38 -8.46
CA LEU A 182 -9.04 2.88 -7.72
C LEU A 182 -10.23 3.06 -8.66
N VAL A 183 -11.40 2.62 -8.22
CA VAL A 183 -12.67 2.75 -8.98
C VAL A 183 -13.74 3.39 -8.11
#